data_fd0ba92f9890edea1e653a51c81c109a
#
_entry.id   fd0ba92f9890edea1e653a51c81c109a
#
_cell.length_a   1.000
_cell.length_b   1.000
_cell.length_c   1.000
_cell.angle_alpha   90.00
_cell.angle_beta   90.00
_cell.angle_gamma   90.00
#
_symmetry.space_group_name_H-M   'P 1'
#
loop_
_entity.id
_entity.type
_entity.pdbx_description
1 polymer ?
#
loop_
_entity_poly.entity_id
_entity_poly.type
_entity_poly.pdbx_seq_one_letter_code
_entity_poly.pdbx_strand_id
1 'polypeptide(L)'
;MLKDLYYHFGIVDHMPTYRHKNTGKRFFFIHIPRTAGRFLQENFKLNEFEPEQIVWKWIDGIEIAHFHRELYQKHLNIKDIKHVTIVRDPLQRYLSLKTHNYPENKNWLRPQVDYVTEETNSWKFEDGFDEKFSTWLSEMLETHIKIQELDSDHTYNEKGQRLFLEYKHPNYRKIESTDEIVNHVKSFYQEDYKVWYNSLNK
;
A
#
# COMPACT_ATOMS: atom_id res chain seq x y z
N MET A 1 2.72 16.53 -22.35
CA MET A 1 1.66 17.34 -21.70
C MET A 1 0.82 16.54 -20.69
N LEU A 2 0.16 15.42 -21.02
CA LEU A 2 -0.56 14.61 -20.01
C LEU A 2 0.39 13.89 -19.01
N LYS A 3 1.55 13.38 -19.46
CA LYS A 3 2.56 12.77 -18.58
C LYS A 3 3.07 13.74 -17.52
N ASP A 4 3.30 14.99 -17.85
CA ASP A 4 3.82 16.00 -16.93
C ASP A 4 2.79 16.39 -15.86
N LEU A 5 1.50 16.40 -16.22
CA LEU A 5 0.40 16.63 -15.27
C LEU A 5 0.30 15.51 -14.23
N TYR A 6 0.46 14.24 -14.62
CA TYR A 6 0.42 13.10 -13.72
C TYR A 6 1.63 13.08 -12.77
N TYR A 7 2.83 13.44 -13.26
CA TYR A 7 4.01 13.63 -12.42
C TYR A 7 3.84 14.77 -11.41
N HIS A 8 3.19 15.86 -11.81
CA HIS A 8 2.97 17.02 -10.95
C HIS A 8 2.03 16.73 -9.77
N PHE A 9 1.10 15.79 -9.94
CA PHE A 9 0.16 15.38 -8.90
C PHE A 9 0.62 14.17 -8.07
N GLY A 10 1.83 13.65 -8.29
CA GLY A 10 2.36 12.48 -7.59
C GLY A 10 1.55 11.19 -7.84
N ILE A 11 0.81 11.13 -8.95
CA ILE A 11 -0.13 10.06 -9.26
C ILE A 11 0.56 8.89 -9.98
N VAL A 12 1.67 9.15 -10.66
CA VAL A 12 2.35 8.16 -11.53
C VAL A 12 3.17 7.13 -10.74
N ASP A 13 3.39 7.37 -9.46
CA ASP A 13 4.29 6.57 -8.64
C ASP A 13 3.64 5.37 -7.96
N HIS A 14 2.34 5.20 -8.11
CA HIS A 14 1.58 4.14 -7.43
C HIS A 14 1.28 2.97 -8.36
N MET A 15 2.30 2.33 -8.89
CA MET A 15 2.13 1.15 -9.72
C MET A 15 2.24 -0.14 -8.90
N PRO A 16 1.51 -1.20 -9.23
CA PRO A 16 1.46 -2.39 -8.40
C PRO A 16 2.61 -3.36 -8.65
N THR A 17 3.25 -3.37 -9.82
CA THR A 17 4.37 -4.28 -10.13
C THR A 17 5.68 -3.55 -10.30
N TYR A 18 6.72 -4.12 -9.74
CA TYR A 18 8.06 -3.56 -9.68
C TYR A 18 9.08 -4.53 -10.23
N ARG A 19 10.14 -3.98 -10.85
CA ARG A 19 11.32 -4.71 -11.29
C ARG A 19 12.58 -4.04 -10.74
N HIS A 20 13.45 -4.82 -10.14
CA HIS A 20 14.77 -4.35 -9.72
C HIS A 20 15.69 -4.12 -10.92
N LYS A 21 16.30 -2.94 -11.05
CA LYS A 21 17.10 -2.50 -12.22
C LYS A 21 18.23 -3.45 -12.56
N ASN A 22 18.99 -3.88 -11.54
CA ASN A 22 20.23 -4.63 -11.75
C ASN A 22 20.02 -6.14 -11.81
N THR A 23 19.07 -6.69 -11.01
CA THR A 23 18.85 -8.14 -10.91
C THR A 23 17.71 -8.65 -11.78
N GLY A 24 16.85 -7.76 -12.27
CA GLY A 24 15.63 -8.12 -12.99
C GLY A 24 14.55 -8.80 -12.14
N LYS A 25 14.77 -8.96 -10.83
CA LYS A 25 13.78 -9.54 -9.91
C LYS A 25 12.51 -8.73 -9.92
N ARG A 26 11.38 -9.42 -9.91
CA ARG A 26 10.04 -8.82 -10.02
C ARG A 26 9.19 -9.19 -8.83
N PHE A 27 8.31 -8.27 -8.42
CA PHE A 27 7.27 -8.55 -7.45
C PHE A 27 6.01 -7.71 -7.69
N PHE A 28 4.91 -8.18 -7.12
CA PHE A 28 3.64 -7.49 -7.10
C PHE A 28 3.37 -6.97 -5.69
N PHE A 29 3.27 -5.66 -5.55
CA PHE A 29 2.91 -5.01 -4.30
C PHE A 29 1.40 -4.77 -4.26
N ILE A 30 0.71 -5.54 -3.44
CA ILE A 30 -0.71 -5.37 -3.20
C ILE A 30 -0.90 -4.19 -2.26
N HIS A 31 -1.25 -3.03 -2.81
CA HIS A 31 -1.41 -1.81 -2.03
C HIS A 31 -2.81 -1.70 -1.44
N ILE A 32 -3.00 -2.22 -0.25
CA ILE A 32 -4.21 -2.01 0.54
C ILE A 32 -4.25 -0.56 1.02
N PRO A 33 -5.35 0.20 0.84
CA PRO A 33 -5.43 1.58 1.30
C PRO A 33 -5.16 1.73 2.80
N ARG A 34 -4.33 2.72 3.18
CA ARG A 34 -3.97 3.07 4.58
C ARG A 34 -3.08 2.06 5.32
N THR A 35 -2.25 1.34 4.58
CA THR A 35 -1.25 0.41 5.11
C THR A 35 0.20 0.80 4.75
N ALA A 36 0.52 2.08 4.75
CA ALA A 36 1.84 2.64 4.45
C ALA A 36 2.32 2.48 2.99
N GLY A 37 1.43 2.27 2.02
CA GLY A 37 1.82 2.01 0.63
C GLY A 37 2.75 3.06 0.01
N ARG A 38 2.51 4.35 0.25
CA ARG A 38 3.37 5.43 -0.27
C ARG A 38 4.79 5.37 0.29
N PHE A 39 4.92 5.18 1.60
CA PHE A 39 6.20 5.01 2.26
C PHE A 39 7.01 3.87 1.63
N LEU A 40 6.36 2.73 1.39
CA LEU A 40 7.02 1.57 0.79
C LEU A 40 7.39 1.81 -0.67
N GLN A 41 6.54 2.44 -1.45
CA GLN A 41 6.82 2.74 -2.85
C GLN A 41 8.04 3.66 -3.01
N GLU A 42 8.19 4.65 -2.14
CA GLU A 42 9.42 5.47 -2.13
C GLU A 42 10.64 4.62 -1.72
N ASN A 43 10.51 3.77 -0.72
CA ASN A 43 11.58 2.85 -0.36
C ASN A 43 11.93 1.87 -1.47
N PHE A 44 10.97 1.38 -2.26
CA PHE A 44 11.25 0.57 -3.44
C PHE A 44 12.12 1.32 -4.45
N LYS A 45 11.82 2.59 -4.72
CA LYS A 45 12.64 3.42 -5.61
C LYS A 45 14.06 3.62 -5.07
N LEU A 46 14.20 3.90 -3.77
CA LEU A 46 15.50 4.05 -3.11
C LEU A 46 16.33 2.76 -3.16
N ASN A 47 15.69 1.61 -3.27
CA ASN A 47 16.31 0.30 -3.45
C ASN A 47 16.30 -0.16 -4.92
N GLU A 48 16.32 0.76 -5.86
CA GLU A 48 16.48 0.52 -7.30
C GLU A 48 15.36 -0.31 -7.96
N PHE A 49 14.17 -0.34 -7.37
CA PHE A 49 13.00 -0.90 -8.03
C PHE A 49 12.27 0.15 -8.87
N GLU A 50 11.95 -0.20 -10.09
CA GLU A 50 11.16 0.61 -11.00
C GLU A 50 9.79 0.00 -11.23
N PRO A 51 8.73 0.83 -11.34
CA PRO A 51 7.42 0.35 -11.72
C PRO A 51 7.44 -0.17 -13.16
N GLU A 52 6.84 -1.34 -13.40
CA GLU A 52 6.76 -1.94 -14.73
C GLU A 52 5.63 -1.36 -15.58
N GLN A 53 4.54 -0.94 -14.96
CA GLN A 53 3.43 -0.30 -15.65
C GLN A 53 3.71 1.19 -15.82
N ILE A 54 3.55 1.65 -17.05
CA ILE A 54 3.71 3.06 -17.40
C ILE A 54 2.35 3.73 -17.58
N VAL A 55 1.28 2.93 -17.73
CA VAL A 55 -0.06 3.43 -18.06
C VAL A 55 -0.95 3.36 -16.84
N TRP A 56 -1.37 4.51 -16.39
CA TRP A 56 -2.41 4.66 -15.38
C TRP A 56 -3.73 4.08 -15.87
N LYS A 57 -4.36 3.26 -15.05
CA LYS A 57 -5.60 2.58 -15.38
C LYS A 57 -6.61 2.70 -14.26
N TRP A 58 -7.83 3.01 -14.61
CA TRP A 58 -8.98 2.98 -13.74
C TRP A 58 -9.99 1.96 -14.25
N ILE A 59 -10.49 1.13 -13.37
CA ILE A 59 -11.56 0.17 -13.65
C ILE A 59 -12.56 0.28 -12.52
N ASP A 60 -13.82 0.50 -12.85
CA ASP A 60 -14.94 0.62 -11.90
C ASP A 60 -14.67 1.66 -10.78
N GLY A 61 -13.99 2.76 -11.13
CA GLY A 61 -13.63 3.81 -10.18
C GLY A 61 -12.50 3.45 -9.22
N ILE A 62 -11.79 2.34 -9.48
CA ILE A 62 -10.61 1.91 -8.72
C ILE A 62 -9.37 2.12 -9.57
N GLU A 63 -8.39 2.81 -9.01
CA GLU A 63 -7.09 2.96 -9.64
C GLU A 63 -6.26 1.67 -9.57
N ILE A 64 -5.40 1.46 -10.55
CA ILE A 64 -4.58 0.26 -10.69
C ILE A 64 -3.77 -0.08 -9.43
N ALA A 65 -3.29 0.93 -8.72
CA ALA A 65 -2.53 0.76 -7.49
C ALA A 65 -3.33 0.07 -6.37
N HIS A 66 -4.65 0.23 -6.39
CA HIS A 66 -5.55 -0.28 -5.37
C HIS A 66 -6.48 -1.40 -5.88
N PHE A 67 -6.11 -2.06 -6.98
CA PHE A 67 -6.88 -3.19 -7.48
C PHE A 67 -6.98 -4.28 -6.41
N HIS A 68 -8.20 -4.65 -6.07
CA HIS A 68 -8.48 -5.83 -5.26
C HIS A 68 -8.31 -7.12 -6.08
N ARG A 69 -8.38 -8.27 -5.43
CA ARG A 69 -8.05 -9.59 -6.00
C ARG A 69 -8.68 -9.85 -7.36
N GLU A 70 -9.97 -9.65 -7.51
CA GLU A 70 -10.66 -9.90 -8.78
C GLU A 70 -10.12 -9.02 -9.92
N LEU A 71 -9.83 -7.74 -9.63
CA LEU A 71 -9.31 -6.82 -10.64
C LEU A 71 -7.86 -7.13 -11.00
N TYR A 72 -6.98 -7.35 -10.02
CA TYR A 72 -5.59 -7.60 -10.36
C TYR A 72 -5.41 -8.96 -11.03
N GLN A 73 -6.11 -10.00 -10.63
CA GLN A 73 -6.06 -11.31 -11.29
C GLN A 73 -6.57 -11.26 -12.74
N LYS A 74 -7.56 -10.42 -13.01
CA LYS A 74 -8.12 -10.26 -14.36
C LYS A 74 -7.28 -9.37 -15.27
N HIS A 75 -6.62 -8.36 -14.73
CA HIS A 75 -6.06 -7.26 -15.52
C HIS A 75 -4.54 -7.12 -15.45
N LEU A 76 -3.86 -7.82 -14.55
CA LEU A 76 -2.41 -7.75 -14.39
C LEU A 76 -1.75 -9.10 -14.70
N ASN A 77 -0.59 -9.03 -15.33
CA ASN A 77 0.24 -10.22 -15.53
C ASN A 77 1.18 -10.40 -14.32
N ILE A 78 0.68 -11.09 -13.30
CA ILE A 78 1.35 -11.29 -12.02
C ILE A 78 1.66 -12.76 -11.73
N LYS A 79 1.57 -13.62 -12.73
CA LYS A 79 1.96 -15.03 -12.61
C LYS A 79 3.45 -15.14 -12.35
N ASP A 80 3.83 -16.12 -11.54
CA ASP A 80 5.21 -16.49 -11.26
C ASP A 80 6.07 -15.36 -10.62
N ILE A 81 5.43 -14.38 -9.97
CA ILE A 81 6.13 -13.36 -9.20
C ILE A 81 5.64 -13.37 -7.75
N LYS A 82 6.49 -12.91 -6.83
CA LYS A 82 6.14 -12.80 -5.41
C LYS A 82 5.06 -11.75 -5.20
N HIS A 83 4.07 -12.07 -4.40
CA HIS A 83 3.03 -11.14 -3.95
C HIS A 83 3.33 -10.68 -2.53
N VAL A 84 3.43 -9.39 -2.33
CA VAL A 84 3.80 -8.77 -1.05
C VAL A 84 2.75 -7.73 -0.68
N THR A 85 2.37 -7.68 0.58
CA THR A 85 1.46 -6.66 1.10
C THR A 85 1.77 -6.28 2.54
N ILE A 86 1.21 -5.16 2.95
CA ILE A 86 1.13 -4.77 4.36
C ILE A 86 -0.32 -4.87 4.79
N VAL A 87 -0.56 -5.55 5.89
CA VAL A 87 -1.86 -5.59 6.56
C VAL A 87 -1.81 -4.77 7.83
N ARG A 88 -2.93 -4.21 8.24
CA ARG A 88 -3.04 -3.35 9.42
C ARG A 88 -4.19 -3.81 10.30
N ASP A 89 -4.11 -3.57 11.61
CA ASP A 89 -5.23 -3.77 12.51
C ASP A 89 -6.51 -3.16 11.90
N PRO A 90 -7.60 -3.92 11.76
CA PRO A 90 -8.79 -3.47 11.05
C PRO A 90 -9.40 -2.21 11.64
N LEU A 91 -9.38 -2.04 12.97
CA LEU A 91 -9.90 -0.84 13.63
C LEU A 91 -9.00 0.36 13.35
N GLN A 92 -7.69 0.22 13.48
CA GLN A 92 -6.75 1.31 13.21
C GLN A 92 -6.78 1.73 11.74
N ARG A 93 -6.90 0.76 10.84
CA ARG A 93 -7.08 1.03 9.41
C ARG A 93 -8.36 1.82 9.15
N TYR A 94 -9.49 1.37 9.71
CA TYR A 94 -10.79 2.03 9.55
C TYR A 94 -10.77 3.48 10.08
N LEU A 95 -10.23 3.69 11.29
CA LEU A 95 -10.07 5.03 11.85
C LEU A 95 -9.20 5.92 10.96
N SER A 96 -8.11 5.38 10.42
CA SER A 96 -7.24 6.09 9.48
C SER A 96 -7.96 6.47 8.18
N LEU A 97 -8.82 5.61 7.64
CA LEU A 97 -9.64 5.93 6.46
C LEU A 97 -10.62 7.05 6.75
N LYS A 98 -11.33 6.98 7.87
CA LYS A 98 -12.31 8.00 8.28
C LYS A 98 -11.65 9.34 8.59
N THR A 99 -10.50 9.33 9.27
CA THR A 99 -9.74 10.53 9.62
C THR A 99 -9.33 11.35 8.38
N HIS A 100 -9.03 10.69 7.28
CA HIS A 100 -8.66 11.35 6.03
C HIS A 100 -9.86 11.79 5.20
N ASN A 101 -11.06 11.70 5.77
CA ASN A 101 -12.30 12.09 5.13
C ASN A 101 -12.42 11.62 3.68
N TYR A 102 -11.92 10.41 3.43
CA TYR A 102 -12.27 9.74 2.19
C TYR A 102 -13.77 9.49 2.24
N PRO A 103 -14.56 10.26 1.49
CA PRO A 103 -15.99 10.08 1.53
C PRO A 103 -16.26 8.64 1.13
N GLU A 104 -17.21 8.03 1.71
CA GLU A 104 -17.98 6.82 1.41
C GLU A 104 -17.64 6.06 0.11
N ASN A 105 -16.40 6.22 -0.40
CA ASN A 105 -15.91 5.43 -1.51
C ASN A 105 -15.78 3.99 -1.01
N LYS A 106 -16.76 3.18 -1.32
CA LYS A 106 -16.84 1.76 -0.96
C LYS A 106 -15.55 1.01 -1.26
N ASN A 107 -14.81 1.45 -2.27
CA ASN A 107 -13.55 0.83 -2.67
C ASN A 107 -12.43 1.04 -1.63
N TRP A 108 -12.39 2.21 -0.97
CA TRP A 108 -11.40 2.49 0.07
C TRP A 108 -11.72 1.77 1.39
N LEU A 109 -13.01 1.57 1.66
CA LEU A 109 -13.49 0.83 2.83
C LEU A 109 -13.52 -0.70 2.61
N ARG A 110 -13.14 -1.18 1.44
CA ARG A 110 -13.11 -2.61 1.12
C ARG A 110 -12.27 -3.39 2.14
N PRO A 111 -12.74 -4.54 2.64
CA PRO A 111 -11.98 -5.39 3.54
C PRO A 111 -10.61 -5.80 2.99
N GLN A 112 -9.62 -5.98 3.86
CA GLN A 112 -8.28 -6.41 3.48
C GLN A 112 -8.27 -7.83 2.89
N VAL A 113 -9.15 -8.69 3.38
CA VAL A 113 -9.33 -10.05 2.86
C VAL A 113 -9.64 -10.09 1.36
N ASP A 114 -10.24 -9.04 0.81
CA ASP A 114 -10.54 -8.95 -0.63
C ASP A 114 -9.30 -8.69 -1.49
N TYR A 115 -8.17 -8.36 -0.88
CA TYR A 115 -6.91 -8.07 -1.57
C TYR A 115 -5.94 -9.26 -1.55
N VAL A 116 -5.98 -10.09 -0.53
CA VAL A 116 -4.99 -11.14 -0.30
C VAL A 116 -5.43 -12.50 -0.82
N THR A 117 -4.46 -13.37 -1.08
CA THR A 117 -4.62 -14.79 -1.38
C THR A 117 -3.75 -15.61 -0.44
N GLU A 118 -3.84 -16.95 -0.50
CA GLU A 118 -2.97 -17.85 0.26
C GLU A 118 -1.48 -17.69 -0.11
N GLU A 119 -1.20 -17.24 -1.33
CA GLU A 119 0.16 -17.01 -1.83
C GLU A 119 0.72 -15.64 -1.43
N THR A 120 -0.10 -14.78 -0.82
CA THR A 120 0.31 -13.41 -0.46
C THR A 120 1.19 -13.43 0.78
N ASN A 121 2.40 -12.90 0.66
CA ASN A 121 3.28 -12.65 1.78
C ASN A 121 2.91 -11.32 2.43
N SER A 122 2.50 -11.36 3.69
CA SER A 122 2.00 -10.18 4.39
C SER A 122 2.83 -9.85 5.62
N TRP A 123 3.06 -8.56 5.83
CA TRP A 123 3.69 -8.00 7.01
C TRP A 123 2.67 -7.15 7.77
N LYS A 124 2.75 -7.12 9.10
CA LYS A 124 1.90 -6.26 9.92
C LYS A 124 2.45 -4.84 10.00
N PHE A 125 1.58 -3.88 9.75
CA PHE A 125 1.90 -2.46 9.93
C PHE A 125 2.39 -2.16 11.35
N GLU A 126 1.79 -2.79 12.36
CA GLU A 126 2.07 -2.58 13.77
C GLU A 126 3.44 -3.10 14.21
N ASP A 127 4.04 -4.03 13.46
CA ASP A 127 5.39 -4.53 13.72
C ASP A 127 6.48 -3.54 13.27
N GLY A 128 6.07 -2.43 12.63
CA GLY A 128 6.98 -1.38 12.17
C GLY A 128 7.73 -1.73 10.88
N PHE A 129 8.60 -0.82 10.47
CA PHE A 129 9.38 -0.91 9.23
C PHE A 129 10.87 -0.74 9.53
N ASP A 130 11.36 -1.53 10.46
CA ASP A 130 12.73 -1.55 10.95
C ASP A 130 13.64 -2.52 10.18
N GLU A 131 14.75 -2.92 10.81
CA GLU A 131 15.69 -3.91 10.26
C GLU A 131 15.05 -5.28 10.06
N LYS A 132 14.11 -5.69 10.91
CA LYS A 132 13.41 -6.97 10.76
C LYS A 132 12.54 -6.98 9.50
N PHE A 133 11.85 -5.87 9.25
CA PHE A 133 11.09 -5.70 8.01
C PHE A 133 12.01 -5.70 6.80
N SER A 134 13.15 -4.99 6.86
CA SER A 134 14.15 -4.98 5.78
C SER A 134 14.66 -6.39 5.47
N THR A 135 14.95 -7.19 6.51
CA THR A 135 15.40 -8.58 6.38
C THR A 135 14.32 -9.45 5.74
N TRP A 136 13.11 -9.41 6.29
CA TRP A 136 11.95 -10.15 5.75
C TRP A 136 11.70 -9.83 4.27
N LEU A 137 11.71 -8.56 3.92
CA LEU A 137 11.45 -8.13 2.54
C LEU A 137 12.59 -8.54 1.59
N SER A 138 13.84 -8.47 2.09
CA SER A 138 15.02 -8.92 1.33
C SER A 138 14.97 -10.41 1.02
N GLU A 139 14.57 -11.22 1.99
CA GLU A 139 14.40 -12.67 1.82
C GLU A 139 13.27 -12.97 0.83
N MET A 140 12.12 -12.31 0.99
CA MET A 140 10.99 -12.49 0.09
C MET A 140 11.33 -12.14 -1.36
N LEU A 141 12.05 -11.06 -1.58
CA LEU A 141 12.38 -10.56 -2.93
C LEU A 141 13.74 -11.05 -3.44
N GLU A 142 14.46 -11.85 -2.64
CA GLU A 142 15.80 -12.36 -2.97
C GLU A 142 16.74 -11.23 -3.44
N THR A 143 16.64 -10.06 -2.81
CA THR A 143 17.37 -8.85 -3.18
C THR A 143 17.60 -8.04 -1.90
N HIS A 144 18.82 -7.56 -1.69
CA HIS A 144 19.11 -6.75 -0.51
C HIS A 144 18.31 -5.45 -0.53
N ILE A 145 17.51 -5.23 0.52
CA ILE A 145 16.65 -4.08 0.70
C ILE A 145 16.94 -3.44 2.06
N LYS A 146 17.17 -2.14 2.03
CA LYS A 146 17.32 -1.34 3.24
C LYS A 146 16.19 -0.32 3.29
N ILE A 147 15.32 -0.47 4.26
CA ILE A 147 14.28 0.53 4.51
C ILE A 147 14.91 1.76 5.16
N GLN A 148 14.59 2.91 4.63
CA GLN A 148 15.05 4.20 5.10
C GLN A 148 13.87 4.96 5.71
N GLU A 149 14.14 5.63 6.83
CA GLU A 149 13.22 6.63 7.33
C GLU A 149 13.13 7.76 6.29
N LEU A 150 11.89 8.09 5.92
CA LEU A 150 11.65 9.23 5.03
C LEU A 150 11.33 10.44 5.90
N ASP A 151 12.10 11.49 5.71
CA ASP A 151 11.90 12.74 6.45
C ASP A 151 10.51 13.30 6.15
N SER A 152 9.68 13.36 7.18
CA SER A 152 8.30 13.85 7.08
C SER A 152 8.21 15.34 6.73
N ASP A 153 9.29 16.09 6.97
CA ASP A 153 9.33 17.53 6.73
C ASP A 153 9.74 17.90 5.29
N HIS A 154 10.35 16.97 4.57
CA HIS A 154 10.70 17.17 3.16
C HIS A 154 9.55 16.73 2.24
N THR A 155 8.63 17.64 2.06
CA THR A 155 7.45 17.41 1.24
C THR A 155 7.72 17.45 -0.27
N TYR A 156 8.85 18.02 -0.68
CA TYR A 156 9.19 18.18 -2.10
C TYR A 156 10.70 18.04 -2.33
N ASN A 157 11.08 17.39 -3.44
CA ASN A 157 12.48 17.42 -3.88
C ASN A 157 12.81 18.74 -4.60
N GLU A 158 14.06 18.90 -5.00
CA GLU A 158 14.55 20.08 -5.72
C GLU A 158 13.81 20.36 -7.04
N LYS A 159 13.10 19.36 -7.59
CA LYS A 159 12.27 19.48 -8.79
C LYS A 159 10.81 19.78 -8.46
N GLY A 160 10.46 20.08 -7.21
CA GLY A 160 9.09 20.31 -6.76
C GLY A 160 8.22 19.05 -6.75
N GLN A 161 8.82 17.86 -6.83
CA GLN A 161 8.10 16.60 -6.75
C GLN A 161 7.88 16.24 -5.29
N ARG A 162 6.68 15.79 -4.99
CA ARG A 162 6.28 15.38 -3.65
C ARG A 162 6.98 14.06 -3.28
N LEU A 163 7.87 14.09 -2.28
CA LEU A 163 8.62 12.91 -1.85
C LEU A 163 7.81 12.05 -0.89
N PHE A 164 7.36 12.60 0.20
CA PHE A 164 6.47 11.94 1.15
C PHE A 164 5.56 12.99 1.76
N LEU A 165 4.30 12.69 1.90
CA LEU A 165 3.38 13.50 2.67
C LEU A 165 2.60 12.61 3.60
N GLU A 166 2.73 12.88 4.87
CA GLU A 166 1.56 12.78 5.71
C GLU A 166 0.57 13.85 5.23
N TYR A 167 -0.17 13.51 4.18
CA TYR A 167 -1.17 14.42 3.64
C TYR A 167 -2.25 14.62 4.69
N LYS A 168 -2.08 15.66 5.49
CA LYS A 168 -3.18 16.18 6.29
C LYS A 168 -4.14 16.83 5.31
N HIS A 169 -5.12 16.06 4.87
CA HIS A 169 -6.23 16.64 4.11
C HIS A 169 -6.73 17.85 4.88
N PRO A 170 -7.12 18.97 4.22
CA PRO A 170 -7.67 20.16 4.91
C PRO A 170 -8.82 19.84 5.88
N ASN A 171 -9.51 18.74 5.64
CA ASN A 171 -10.58 18.21 6.47
C ASN A 171 -10.14 17.08 7.42
N TYR A 172 -8.82 16.95 7.67
CA TYR A 172 -8.31 15.97 8.62
C TYR A 172 -8.96 16.21 9.98
N ARG A 173 -9.70 15.22 10.45
CA ARG A 173 -10.29 15.18 11.79
C ARG A 173 -9.88 13.91 12.47
N LYS A 174 -9.18 14.01 13.59
CA LYS A 174 -8.92 12.84 14.44
C LYS A 174 -10.27 12.26 14.86
N ILE A 175 -10.52 11.03 14.49
CA ILE A 175 -11.74 10.31 14.88
C ILE A 175 -11.37 9.44 16.08
N GLU A 176 -12.10 9.66 17.16
CA GLU A 176 -11.99 8.83 18.35
C GLU A 176 -12.77 7.52 18.16
N SER A 177 -12.23 6.46 18.72
CA SER A 177 -12.90 5.17 18.72
C SER A 177 -14.07 5.20 19.70
N THR A 178 -15.28 4.99 19.20
CA THR A 178 -16.48 4.79 20.01
C THR A 178 -16.88 3.32 20.01
N ASP A 179 -17.69 2.89 20.98
CA ASP A 179 -18.19 1.51 21.03
C ASP A 179 -18.97 1.15 19.75
N GLU A 180 -19.69 2.09 19.17
CA GLU A 180 -20.41 1.90 17.92
C GLU A 180 -19.44 1.60 16.77
N ILE A 181 -18.36 2.37 16.64
CA ILE A 181 -17.31 2.14 15.63
C ILE A 181 -16.63 0.79 15.85
N VAL A 182 -16.28 0.47 17.09
CA VAL A 182 -15.63 -0.80 17.43
C VAL A 182 -16.53 -1.98 17.07
N ASN A 183 -17.81 -1.92 17.41
CA ASN A 183 -18.77 -2.98 17.10
C ASN A 183 -19.01 -3.11 15.59
N HIS A 184 -19.14 -1.98 14.88
CA HIS A 184 -19.24 -1.98 13.44
C HIS A 184 -18.01 -2.66 12.79
N VAL A 185 -16.80 -2.27 13.19
CA VAL A 185 -15.55 -2.81 12.63
C VAL A 185 -15.40 -4.30 12.95
N LYS A 186 -15.68 -4.71 14.17
CA LYS A 186 -15.63 -6.13 14.56
C LYS A 186 -16.60 -6.99 13.75
N SER A 187 -17.77 -6.47 13.44
CA SER A 187 -18.77 -7.19 12.64
C SER A 187 -18.42 -7.20 11.16
N PHE A 188 -18.17 -6.01 10.58
CA PHE A 188 -17.98 -5.86 9.13
C PHE A 188 -16.62 -6.38 8.63
N TYR A 189 -15.57 -6.23 9.43
CA TYR A 189 -14.20 -6.64 9.08
C TYR A 189 -13.75 -7.89 9.85
N GLN A 190 -14.66 -8.77 10.22
CA GLN A 190 -14.35 -9.99 10.98
C GLN A 190 -13.27 -10.84 10.30
N GLU A 191 -13.33 -11.01 8.99
CA GLU A 191 -12.35 -11.80 8.23
C GLU A 191 -11.00 -11.10 8.13
N ASP A 192 -10.96 -9.76 8.15
CA ASP A 192 -9.72 -8.99 8.18
C ASP A 192 -8.90 -9.27 9.45
N TYR A 193 -9.56 -9.51 10.58
CA TYR A 193 -8.86 -9.89 11.80
C TYR A 193 -8.15 -11.24 11.64
N LYS A 194 -8.74 -12.20 10.92
CA LYS A 194 -8.07 -13.47 10.62
C LYS A 194 -6.83 -13.26 9.74
N VAL A 195 -6.94 -12.44 8.69
CA VAL A 195 -5.82 -12.08 7.82
C VAL A 195 -4.71 -11.42 8.64
N TRP A 196 -5.07 -10.46 9.48
CA TRP A 196 -4.13 -9.73 10.33
C TRP A 196 -3.45 -10.63 11.37
N TYR A 197 -4.20 -11.53 12.04
CA TYR A 197 -3.60 -12.48 12.98
C TYR A 197 -2.65 -13.45 12.30
N ASN A 198 -3.01 -13.99 11.14
CA ASN A 198 -2.24 -15.02 10.44
C ASN A 198 -0.97 -14.46 9.76
N SER A 199 -0.84 -13.16 9.60
CA SER A 199 0.36 -12.54 9.02
C SER A 199 1.62 -12.65 9.89
N LEU A 200 1.50 -13.06 11.16
CA LEU A 200 2.64 -13.31 12.06
C LEU A 200 3.29 -14.69 11.90
N ASN A 201 2.66 -15.62 11.20
CA ASN A 201 3.00 -17.05 11.25
C ASN A 201 3.52 -17.60 9.91
N LYS A 202 3.96 -16.74 9.00
CA LYS A 202 4.51 -17.21 7.70
C LYS A 202 5.95 -16.79 7.51
#